data_512efc58c158ef7ba78d1f9918d641be
#
_entry.id   512efc58c158ef7ba78d1f9918d641be
#
_cell.length_a   1.000
_cell.length_b   1.000
_cell.length_c   1.000
_cell.angle_alpha   90.00
_cell.angle_beta   90.00
_cell.angle_gamma   90.00
#
_symmetry.space_group_name_H-M   'P 1'
#
loop_
_entity.id
_entity.type
_entity.pdbx_description
1 polymer ?
#
loop_
_entity_poly.entity_id
_entity_poly.type
_entity_poly.pdbx_seq_one_letter_code
_entity_poly.pdbx_strand_id
1 'polypeptide(L)'
;GLLEQLPEALGTDVVLLSSDLHYLHVHTPRGRTMLLYNLSDAEAELRERGIRVHRSHWVADRHVRGLRRKGSHLVCQLAGGLEAPVSRRRQAEVIARYGRDTRYHPADSG
;
A
#
# COMPACT_ATOMS: atom_id res chain seq x y z
N GLY A 1 -16.05 7.05 9.47
CA GLY A 1 -15.30 6.34 8.45
C GLY A 1 -14.06 5.68 8.97
N LEU A 2 -13.17 5.33 8.08
CA LEU A 2 -11.95 4.59 8.43
C LEU A 2 -11.09 5.32 9.45
N LEU A 3 -10.74 6.57 9.16
CA LEU A 3 -9.78 7.30 9.97
C LEU A 3 -10.28 7.55 11.39
N GLU A 4 -11.58 7.68 11.54
CA GLU A 4 -12.18 7.88 12.86
C GLU A 4 -12.10 6.64 13.74
N GLN A 5 -11.96 5.46 13.14
CA GLN A 5 -11.86 4.21 13.89
C GLN A 5 -10.45 3.86 14.31
N LEU A 6 -9.45 4.61 13.83
CA LEU A 6 -8.07 4.34 14.18
C LEU A 6 -7.80 4.76 15.62
N PRO A 7 -7.03 3.95 16.39
CA PRO A 7 -6.58 4.37 17.71
C PRO A 7 -5.84 5.70 17.61
N GLU A 8 -6.12 6.59 18.53
CA GLU A 8 -5.51 7.93 18.52
C GLU A 8 -3.99 7.87 18.49
N ALA A 9 -3.40 6.90 19.18
CA ALA A 9 -1.95 6.74 19.25
C ALA A 9 -1.32 6.47 17.88
N LEU A 10 -2.08 5.92 16.91
CA LEU A 10 -1.57 5.63 15.59
C LEU A 10 -1.61 6.81 14.64
N GLY A 11 -2.43 7.82 14.94
CA GLY A 11 -2.65 8.93 14.02
C GLY A 11 -3.49 8.49 12.83
N THR A 12 -3.52 9.32 11.80
CA THR A 12 -4.35 9.09 10.62
C THR A 12 -3.54 9.04 9.31
N ASP A 13 -2.23 8.94 9.41
CA ASP A 13 -1.36 8.91 8.25
C ASP A 13 -1.17 7.47 7.77
N VAL A 14 -2.08 7.01 6.94
CA VAL A 14 -2.09 5.63 6.47
C VAL A 14 -0.96 5.38 5.47
N VAL A 15 -0.19 4.33 5.70
CA VAL A 15 0.90 3.88 4.82
C VAL A 15 0.42 2.75 3.91
N LEU A 16 -0.24 1.76 4.49
CA LEU A 16 -0.60 0.52 3.82
C LEU A 16 -1.90 -0.02 4.39
N LEU A 17 -2.77 -0.48 3.52
CA LEU A 17 -3.97 -1.22 3.90
C LEU A 17 -3.86 -2.63 3.31
N SER A 18 -4.16 -3.64 4.12
CA SER A 18 -4.16 -5.03 3.68
C SER A 18 -5.42 -5.72 4.17
N SER A 19 -6.19 -6.29 3.26
CA SER A 19 -7.39 -7.02 3.65
C SER A 19 -7.06 -8.48 3.97
N ASP A 20 -7.74 -9.00 4.97
CA ASP A 20 -7.60 -10.39 5.41
C ASP A 20 -8.99 -10.85 5.84
N LEU A 21 -9.68 -11.53 4.94
CA LEU A 21 -11.09 -11.92 5.14
C LEU A 21 -11.94 -10.68 5.40
N HIS A 22 -12.54 -10.56 6.59
CA HIS A 22 -13.40 -9.44 6.95
C HIS A 22 -12.63 -8.31 7.62
N TYR A 23 -11.33 -8.50 7.85
CA TYR A 23 -10.52 -7.54 8.58
C TYR A 23 -9.63 -6.75 7.66
N LEU A 24 -9.34 -5.54 8.08
CA LEU A 24 -8.44 -4.63 7.38
C LEU A 24 -7.29 -4.29 8.33
N HIS A 25 -6.07 -4.63 7.90
CA HIS A 25 -4.87 -4.21 8.60
C HIS A 25 -4.52 -2.81 8.13
N VAL A 26 -4.41 -1.87 9.06
CA VAL A 26 -4.06 -0.49 8.77
C VAL A 26 -2.71 -0.19 9.37
N HIS A 27 -1.75 0.18 8.52
CA HIS A 27 -0.40 0.53 8.95
C HIS A 27 -0.21 2.03 8.86
N THR A 28 0.33 2.61 9.92
CA THR A 28 0.74 4.02 9.96
C THR A 28 2.22 4.06 10.38
N PRO A 29 2.89 5.21 10.29
CA PRO A 29 4.28 5.30 10.77
C PRO A 29 4.44 4.97 12.25
N ARG A 30 3.36 5.03 13.01
CA ARG A 30 3.39 4.77 14.45
C ARG A 30 3.04 3.36 14.85
N GLY A 31 2.55 2.54 13.92
CA GLY A 31 2.20 1.17 14.23
C GLY A 31 1.10 0.61 13.35
N ARG A 32 0.43 -0.40 13.84
CA ARG A 32 -0.58 -1.12 13.07
C ARG A 32 -1.80 -1.44 13.94
N THR A 33 -2.96 -1.45 13.31
CA THR A 33 -4.19 -1.94 13.93
C THR A 33 -4.96 -2.81 12.95
N MET A 34 -5.91 -3.55 13.46
CA MET A 34 -6.79 -4.39 12.65
C MET A 34 -8.22 -3.98 12.94
N LEU A 35 -8.97 -3.68 11.88
CA LEU A 35 -10.36 -3.23 11.98
C LEU A 35 -11.27 -4.16 11.20
N LEU A 36 -12.52 -4.27 11.64
CA LEU A 36 -13.56 -4.90 10.84
C LEU A 36 -14.01 -3.84 9.84
N TYR A 37 -13.45 -3.88 8.63
CA TYR A 37 -13.67 -2.86 7.62
C TYR A 37 -13.41 -3.42 6.23
N ASN A 38 -14.04 -2.84 5.23
CA ASN A 38 -13.94 -3.26 3.84
C ASN A 38 -12.88 -2.43 3.11
N LEU A 39 -11.96 -3.12 2.39
CA LEU A 39 -10.88 -2.43 1.68
C LEU A 39 -11.41 -1.47 0.60
N SER A 40 -12.45 -1.86 -0.12
CA SER A 40 -13.02 -1.00 -1.17
C SER A 40 -13.60 0.27 -0.59
N ASP A 41 -14.25 0.19 0.57
CA ASP A 41 -14.78 1.37 1.24
C ASP A 41 -13.66 2.28 1.73
N ALA A 42 -12.60 1.68 2.28
CA ALA A 42 -11.45 2.45 2.73
C ALA A 42 -10.76 3.16 1.56
N GLU A 43 -10.60 2.44 0.45
CA GLU A 43 -10.03 3.02 -0.77
C GLU A 43 -10.84 4.22 -1.26
N ALA A 44 -12.17 4.09 -1.26
CA ALA A 44 -13.04 5.17 -1.68
C ALA A 44 -12.91 6.40 -0.77
N GLU A 45 -12.74 6.18 0.53
CA GLU A 45 -12.58 7.28 1.48
C GLU A 45 -11.24 7.98 1.34
N LEU A 46 -10.17 7.23 1.08
CA LEU A 46 -8.83 7.79 0.93
C LEU A 46 -8.59 8.37 -0.46
N ARG A 47 -9.41 7.97 -1.43
CA ARG A 47 -9.42 8.53 -2.79
C ARG A 47 -8.03 8.58 -3.43
N GLU A 48 -7.60 9.77 -3.81
CA GLU A 48 -6.39 10.00 -4.58
C GLU A 48 -5.11 9.94 -3.77
N ARG A 49 -5.19 9.64 -2.49
CA ARG A 49 -3.99 9.54 -1.65
C ARG A 49 -3.11 8.35 -2.00
N GLY A 50 -3.62 7.42 -2.76
CA GLY A 50 -2.87 6.23 -3.15
C GLY A 50 -3.64 5.38 -4.12
N ILE A 51 -3.13 4.17 -4.37
CA ILE A 51 -3.79 3.24 -5.29
C ILE A 51 -3.77 1.81 -4.76
N ARG A 52 -4.70 1.04 -5.29
CA ARG A 52 -4.73 -0.40 -5.09
C ARG A 52 -3.62 -1.01 -5.94
N VAL A 53 -2.70 -1.73 -5.31
CA VAL A 53 -1.58 -2.39 -6.01
C VAL A 53 -1.80 -3.91 -6.16
N HIS A 54 -2.78 -4.42 -5.44
CA HIS A 54 -3.12 -5.84 -5.42
C HIS A 54 -4.56 -5.93 -4.95
N ARG A 55 -5.26 -7.01 -5.28
CA ARG A 55 -6.65 -7.14 -4.85
C ARG A 55 -6.84 -6.97 -3.34
N SER A 56 -5.79 -7.25 -2.56
CA SER A 56 -5.83 -7.18 -1.10
C SER A 56 -5.00 -6.06 -0.50
N HIS A 57 -4.38 -5.21 -1.33
CA HIS A 57 -3.46 -4.18 -0.80
C HIS A 57 -3.64 -2.83 -1.47
N TRP A 58 -3.61 -1.79 -0.66
CA TRP A 58 -3.64 -0.39 -1.08
C TRP A 58 -2.47 0.34 -0.42
N VAL A 59 -1.79 1.19 -1.16
CA VAL A 59 -0.62 1.92 -0.66
C VAL A 59 -0.82 3.42 -0.82
N ALA A 60 -0.28 4.19 0.13
CA ALA A 60 -0.32 5.65 0.07
C ALA A 60 0.85 6.18 -0.73
N ASP A 61 0.58 7.08 -1.67
CA ASP A 61 1.60 7.66 -2.55
C ASP A 61 2.78 8.23 -1.76
N ARG A 62 2.49 9.00 -0.72
CA ARG A 62 3.53 9.71 0.02
C ARG A 62 4.50 8.78 0.76
N HIS A 63 4.12 7.54 0.94
CA HIS A 63 4.94 6.56 1.66
C HIS A 63 5.61 5.54 0.76
N VAL A 64 5.40 5.61 -0.54
CA VAL A 64 6.09 4.73 -1.48
C VAL A 64 7.56 5.16 -1.58
N ARG A 65 8.46 4.20 -1.35
CA ARG A 65 9.90 4.45 -1.38
C ARG A 65 10.56 3.90 -2.64
N GLY A 66 9.97 2.90 -3.26
CA GLY A 66 10.50 2.34 -4.49
C GLY A 66 9.71 1.14 -4.95
N LEU A 67 10.11 0.66 -6.12
CA LEU A 67 9.59 -0.60 -6.68
C LEU A 67 10.77 -1.52 -6.85
N ARG A 68 10.57 -2.80 -6.54
CA ARG A 68 11.62 -3.79 -6.64
C ARG A 68 11.11 -5.07 -7.28
N ARG A 69 11.87 -5.59 -8.23
CA ARG A 69 11.59 -6.90 -8.78
C ARG A 69 12.26 -7.97 -7.94
N LYS A 70 11.49 -9.03 -7.66
CA LYS A 70 11.98 -10.23 -6.99
C LYS A 70 11.59 -11.40 -7.90
N GLY A 71 12.50 -11.78 -8.81
CA GLY A 71 12.17 -12.76 -9.85
C GLY A 71 11.11 -12.21 -10.78
N SER A 72 10.01 -12.94 -10.94
CA SER A 72 8.88 -12.51 -11.77
C SER A 72 7.90 -11.59 -11.03
N HIS A 73 8.12 -11.37 -9.74
CA HIS A 73 7.22 -10.56 -8.92
C HIS A 73 7.70 -9.12 -8.80
N LEU A 74 6.73 -8.21 -8.68
CA LEU A 74 7.01 -6.81 -8.41
C LEU A 74 6.51 -6.50 -7.02
N VAL A 75 7.32 -5.79 -6.24
CA VAL A 75 7.01 -5.41 -4.86
C VAL A 75 7.11 -3.90 -4.71
N CYS A 76 6.14 -3.31 -4.04
CA CYS A 76 6.14 -1.90 -3.70
C CYS A 76 6.76 -1.74 -2.31
N GLN A 77 7.85 -0.99 -2.22
CA GLN A 77 8.55 -0.75 -0.96
C GLN A 77 8.02 0.53 -0.33
N LEU A 78 7.72 0.45 0.95
CA LEU A 78 7.06 1.52 1.68
C LEU A 78 7.87 1.97 2.89
N ALA A 79 7.48 3.11 3.44
CA ALA A 79 8.07 3.63 4.67
C ALA A 79 8.03 2.57 5.79
N GLY A 80 9.02 2.59 6.66
CA GLY A 80 9.08 1.67 7.79
C GLY A 80 9.45 0.24 7.45
N GLY A 81 9.98 0.01 6.24
CA GLY A 81 10.35 -1.33 5.81
C GLY A 81 9.19 -2.20 5.37
N LEU A 82 7.98 -1.63 5.27
CA LEU A 82 6.83 -2.37 4.80
C LEU A 82 6.92 -2.59 3.29
N GLU A 83 6.31 -3.69 2.84
CA GLU A 83 6.24 -4.02 1.42
C GLU A 83 4.84 -4.51 1.08
N ALA A 84 4.43 -4.26 -0.16
CA ALA A 84 3.17 -4.76 -0.68
C ALA A 84 3.41 -5.42 -2.03
N PRO A 85 2.87 -6.62 -2.26
CA PRO A 85 2.99 -7.27 -3.56
C PRO A 85 2.13 -6.51 -4.58
N VAL A 86 2.62 -6.48 -5.82
CA VAL A 86 1.90 -5.87 -6.93
C VAL A 86 1.37 -6.99 -7.81
N SER A 87 0.06 -7.04 -8.04
CA SER A 87 -0.52 -8.06 -8.90
C SER A 87 -0.08 -7.83 -10.35
N ARG A 88 0.01 -8.91 -11.14
CA ARG A 88 0.48 -8.81 -12.52
C ARG A 88 -0.33 -7.81 -13.34
N ARG A 89 -1.64 -7.86 -13.20
CA ARG A 89 -2.51 -6.98 -13.98
C ARG A 89 -2.37 -5.50 -13.61
N ARG A 90 -1.77 -5.20 -12.45
CA ARG A 90 -1.60 -3.82 -11.99
C ARG A 90 -0.20 -3.30 -12.15
N GLN A 91 0.74 -4.12 -12.65
CA GLN A 91 2.13 -3.70 -12.75
C GLN A 91 2.32 -2.47 -13.63
N ALA A 92 1.68 -2.43 -14.79
CA ALA A 92 1.83 -1.30 -15.70
C ALA A 92 1.38 0.01 -15.03
N GLU A 93 0.23 -0.01 -14.36
CA GLU A 93 -0.30 1.15 -13.66
C GLU A 93 0.62 1.59 -12.52
N VAL A 94 1.10 0.62 -11.74
CA VAL A 94 1.96 0.90 -10.59
C VAL A 94 3.30 1.47 -11.03
N ILE A 95 3.88 0.91 -12.08
CA ILE A 95 5.14 1.41 -12.64
C ILE A 95 4.95 2.83 -13.20
N ALA A 96 3.83 3.07 -13.90
CA ALA A 96 3.55 4.39 -14.43
C ALA A 96 3.42 5.43 -13.30
N ARG A 97 2.83 5.04 -12.17
CA ARG A 97 2.60 5.97 -11.06
C ARG A 97 3.84 6.19 -10.21
N TYR A 98 4.60 5.14 -9.92
CA TYR A 98 5.71 5.21 -8.96
C TYR A 98 7.10 5.03 -9.56
N GLY A 99 7.18 4.59 -10.80
CA GLY A 99 8.47 4.24 -11.38
C GLY A 99 9.39 5.42 -11.65
N ARG A 100 8.86 6.63 -11.80
CA ARG A 100 9.67 7.81 -12.10
C ARG A 100 10.21 8.51 -10.85
N ASP A 101 9.40 8.53 -9.80
CA ASP A 101 9.70 9.30 -8.60
C ASP A 101 10.25 8.44 -7.48
N THR A 102 10.54 7.17 -7.77
CA THR A 102 11.00 6.23 -6.78
C THR A 102 12.23 5.49 -7.29
N ARG A 103 12.74 4.58 -6.48
CA ARG A 103 13.92 3.77 -6.81
C ARG A 103 13.55 2.51 -7.60
N TYR A 104 12.78 2.68 -8.67
CA TYR A 104 12.45 1.53 -9.49
C TYR A 104 13.65 1.11 -10.35
N HIS A 105 14.03 -0.16 -10.27
CA HIS A 105 15.12 -0.74 -11.03
C HIS A 105 14.59 -1.89 -11.89
N PRO A 106 14.15 -1.63 -13.12
CA PRO A 106 13.52 -2.67 -13.93
C PRO A 106 14.46 -3.82 -14.31
N ALA A 107 15.76 -3.56 -14.31
CA ALA A 107 16.76 -4.58 -14.62
C ALA A 107 17.24 -5.33 -13.38
N ASP A 108 16.78 -4.98 -12.22
CA ASP A 108 17.19 -5.60 -10.96
C ASP A 108 16.39 -6.88 -10.76
N SER A 109 16.87 -7.95 -11.31
CA SER A 109 16.17 -9.23 -11.28
C SER A 109 16.70 -10.19 -10.23
N GLY A 110 17.47 -9.69 -9.34
CA GLY A 110 17.91 -10.57 -8.28
C GLY A 110 19.29 -10.47 -7.94
#